data_6a095de319207f9e176cc4e3032081f5
#
_entry.id   6a095de319207f9e176cc4e3032081f5
#
_cell.length_a   1.000
_cell.length_b   1.000
_cell.length_c   1.000
_cell.angle_alpha   90.00
_cell.angle_beta   90.00
_cell.angle_gamma   90.00
#
_symmetry.space_group_name_H-M   'P 1'
#
loop_
_entity.id
_entity.type
_entity.pdbx_description
1 polymer ?
#
loop_
_entity_poly.entity_id
_entity_poly.type
_entity_poly.pdbx_seq_one_letter_code
_entity_poly.pdbx_strand_id
1 'polypeptide(L)'
;MPALYPVLTPQQLAAYLRALRKAQGMTQRELGQQLGVSVARVSTIEQNPGAVSLQQLLRVLHALGAQLSLSDTPTSTPNPGLPDLAERSDGDW
;
A
#
# COMPACT_ATOMS: atom_id res chain seq x y z
N MET A 1 -17.96 -2.05 6.48
CA MET A 1 -16.92 -2.49 7.40
C MET A 1 -15.59 -2.44 6.71
N PRO A 2 -14.64 -1.75 7.27
CA PRO A 2 -13.32 -1.79 6.69
C PRO A 2 -12.72 -3.18 6.84
N ALA A 3 -12.01 -3.61 5.82
CA ALA A 3 -11.31 -4.88 5.81
C ALA A 3 -9.83 -4.64 5.93
N LEU A 4 -9.15 -5.53 6.61
CA LEU A 4 -7.71 -5.46 6.74
C LEU A 4 -7.08 -6.49 5.81
N TYR A 5 -6.11 -6.05 5.05
CA TYR A 5 -5.41 -6.91 4.11
C TYR A 5 -3.93 -6.95 4.50
N PRO A 6 -3.47 -8.02 5.14
CA PRO A 6 -2.05 -8.08 5.49
C PRO A 6 -1.20 -8.14 4.23
N VAL A 7 -0.17 -7.32 4.20
CA VAL A 7 0.73 -7.24 3.05
C VAL A 7 2.12 -7.63 3.54
N LEU A 8 2.56 -8.80 3.13
CA LEU A 8 3.88 -9.30 3.50
C LEU A 8 4.83 -9.31 2.31
N THR A 9 4.31 -9.22 1.09
CA THR A 9 5.15 -9.25 -0.10
C THR A 9 4.60 -8.27 -1.13
N PRO A 10 5.44 -7.81 -2.06
CA PRO A 10 4.95 -6.97 -3.16
C PRO A 10 3.91 -7.69 -4.03
N GLN A 11 4.03 -8.99 -4.18
CA GLN A 11 3.06 -9.75 -4.97
C GLN A 11 1.68 -9.73 -4.34
N GLN A 12 1.61 -9.80 -3.01
CA GLN A 12 0.33 -9.67 -2.31
C GLN A 12 -0.28 -8.30 -2.54
N LEU A 13 0.56 -7.26 -2.44
CA LEU A 13 0.08 -5.91 -2.68
C LEU A 13 -0.44 -5.75 -4.10
N ALA A 14 0.24 -6.34 -5.08
CA ALA A 14 -0.21 -6.30 -6.47
C ALA A 14 -1.61 -6.86 -6.61
N ALA A 15 -1.87 -7.99 -5.97
CA ALA A 15 -3.19 -8.62 -6.01
C ALA A 15 -4.24 -7.73 -5.34
N TYR A 16 -3.89 -7.13 -4.21
CA TYR A 16 -4.82 -6.26 -3.50
C TYR A 16 -5.15 -5.00 -4.30
N LEU A 17 -4.17 -4.39 -4.95
CA LEU A 17 -4.42 -3.20 -5.75
C LEU A 17 -5.44 -3.47 -6.84
N ARG A 18 -5.27 -4.60 -7.54
CA ARG A 18 -6.22 -4.97 -8.59
C ARG A 18 -7.60 -5.25 -8.01
N ALA A 19 -7.65 -5.99 -6.90
CA ALA A 19 -8.92 -6.32 -6.28
C ALA A 19 -9.65 -5.08 -5.81
N LEU A 20 -8.93 -4.14 -5.21
CA LEU A 20 -9.52 -2.89 -4.75
C LEU A 20 -10.06 -2.08 -5.92
N ARG A 21 -9.30 -2.00 -7.01
CA ARG A 21 -9.76 -1.27 -8.19
C ARG A 21 -11.05 -1.88 -8.74
N LYS A 22 -11.06 -3.20 -8.88
CA LYS A 22 -12.24 -3.89 -9.41
C LYS A 22 -13.44 -3.76 -8.47
N ALA A 23 -13.19 -3.80 -7.17
CA ALA A 23 -14.26 -3.63 -6.19
C ALA A 23 -14.89 -2.25 -6.28
N GLN A 24 -14.11 -1.25 -6.69
CA GLN A 24 -14.64 0.10 -6.91
C GLN A 24 -15.29 0.24 -8.28
N GLY A 25 -15.31 -0.81 -9.09
CA GLY A 25 -15.85 -0.73 -10.43
C GLY A 25 -15.04 0.14 -11.38
N MET A 26 -13.76 0.26 -11.12
CA MET A 26 -12.91 1.21 -11.81
C MET A 26 -12.02 0.50 -12.81
N THR A 27 -11.90 1.07 -14.02
CA THR A 27 -10.95 0.56 -15.01
C THR A 27 -9.56 1.12 -14.74
N GLN A 28 -8.54 0.50 -15.33
CA GLN A 28 -7.19 1.05 -15.26
C GLN A 28 -7.14 2.47 -15.84
N ARG A 29 -7.92 2.72 -16.88
CA ARG A 29 -7.97 4.05 -17.46
C ARG A 29 -8.53 5.08 -16.49
N GLU A 30 -9.59 4.72 -15.81
CA GLU A 30 -10.21 5.63 -14.85
C GLU A 30 -9.26 5.91 -13.69
N LEU A 31 -8.57 4.88 -13.21
CA LEU A 31 -7.59 5.08 -12.16
C LEU A 31 -6.45 5.98 -12.65
N GLY A 32 -5.99 5.76 -13.88
CA GLY A 32 -4.95 6.59 -14.46
C GLY A 32 -5.37 8.05 -14.55
N GLN A 33 -6.63 8.30 -14.91
CA GLN A 33 -7.15 9.67 -14.97
C GLN A 33 -7.14 10.32 -13.59
N GLN A 34 -7.49 9.58 -12.54
CA GLN A 34 -7.46 10.12 -11.19
C GLN A 34 -6.04 10.43 -10.73
N LEU A 35 -5.09 9.60 -11.15
CA LEU A 35 -3.70 9.77 -10.73
C LEU A 35 -2.92 10.71 -11.64
N GLY A 36 -3.47 11.03 -12.80
CA GLY A 36 -2.74 11.84 -13.78
C GLY A 36 -1.64 11.06 -14.48
N VAL A 37 -1.83 9.77 -14.68
CA VAL A 37 -0.83 8.92 -15.34
C VAL A 37 -1.50 8.11 -16.44
N SER A 38 -0.69 7.49 -17.28
CA SER A 38 -1.20 6.69 -18.39
C SER A 38 -1.73 5.35 -17.92
N VAL A 39 -2.54 4.71 -18.76
CA VAL A 39 -3.00 3.35 -18.51
C VAL A 39 -1.82 2.40 -18.37
N ALA A 40 -0.79 2.56 -19.22
CA ALA A 40 0.39 1.72 -19.15
C ALA A 40 1.08 1.86 -17.79
N ARG A 41 1.12 3.08 -17.25
CA ARG A 41 1.71 3.30 -15.93
C ARG A 41 0.90 2.61 -14.84
N VAL A 42 -0.43 2.68 -14.92
CA VAL A 42 -1.29 1.99 -13.96
C VAL A 42 -1.03 0.50 -14.00
N SER A 43 -0.93 -0.06 -15.21
CA SER A 43 -0.66 -1.49 -15.36
C SER A 43 0.68 -1.86 -14.72
N THR A 44 1.69 -1.04 -14.92
CA THR A 44 3.01 -1.28 -14.31
C THR A 44 2.94 -1.23 -12.80
N ILE A 45 2.22 -0.26 -12.25
CA ILE A 45 2.08 -0.12 -10.80
C ILE A 45 1.38 -1.35 -10.23
N GLU A 46 0.32 -1.81 -10.89
CA GLU A 46 -0.42 -2.97 -10.41
C GLU A 46 0.35 -4.26 -10.52
N GLN A 47 1.23 -4.37 -11.52
CA GLN A 47 2.00 -5.60 -11.72
C GLN A 47 3.25 -5.64 -10.86
N ASN A 48 3.85 -4.50 -10.61
CA ASN A 48 5.13 -4.45 -9.89
C ASN A 48 5.19 -3.29 -8.91
N PRO A 49 4.33 -3.33 -7.86
CA PRO A 49 4.34 -2.24 -6.89
C PRO A 49 5.65 -2.13 -6.12
N GLY A 50 6.45 -3.19 -6.10
CA GLY A 50 7.74 -3.15 -5.43
C GLY A 50 8.73 -2.19 -6.07
N ALA A 51 8.53 -1.84 -7.34
CA ALA A 51 9.39 -0.91 -8.04
C ALA A 51 8.84 0.52 -8.04
N VAL A 52 7.75 0.76 -7.33
CA VAL A 52 7.08 2.06 -7.31
C VAL A 52 7.43 2.75 -6.00
N SER A 53 7.61 4.07 -6.05
CA SER A 53 7.91 4.81 -4.84
C SER A 53 6.78 4.70 -3.83
N LEU A 54 7.11 4.81 -2.56
CA LEU A 54 6.10 4.80 -1.51
C LEU A 54 5.10 5.96 -1.71
N GLN A 55 5.60 7.12 -2.11
CA GLN A 55 4.73 8.26 -2.35
C GLN A 55 3.69 7.94 -3.41
N GLN A 56 4.10 7.32 -4.49
CA GLN A 56 3.18 6.95 -5.56
C GLN A 56 2.18 5.89 -5.09
N LEU A 57 2.65 4.91 -4.31
CA LEU A 57 1.77 3.89 -3.77
C LEU A 57 0.71 4.48 -2.86
N LEU A 58 1.08 5.43 -2.02
CA LEU A 58 0.11 6.07 -1.13
C LEU A 58 -0.95 6.82 -1.93
N ARG A 59 -0.56 7.45 -3.03
CA ARG A 59 -1.52 8.12 -3.90
C ARG A 59 -2.47 7.13 -4.56
N VAL A 60 -1.94 6.00 -5.00
CA VAL A 60 -2.78 4.96 -5.62
C VAL A 60 -3.78 4.43 -4.61
N LEU A 61 -3.34 4.13 -3.40
CA LEU A 61 -4.23 3.62 -2.36
C LEU A 61 -5.32 4.63 -2.04
N HIS A 62 -4.95 5.89 -1.94
CA HIS A 62 -5.93 6.94 -1.67
C HIS A 62 -6.98 6.99 -2.78
N ALA A 63 -6.56 6.91 -4.03
CA ALA A 63 -7.48 6.92 -5.16
C ALA A 63 -8.42 5.71 -5.14
N LEU A 64 -7.98 4.61 -4.57
CA LEU A 64 -8.78 3.40 -4.45
C LEU A 64 -9.63 3.36 -3.19
N GLY A 65 -9.63 4.43 -2.41
CA GLY A 65 -10.39 4.48 -1.17
C GLY A 65 -9.79 3.67 -0.05
N ALA A 66 -8.49 3.42 -0.13
CA ALA A 66 -7.77 2.62 0.86
C ALA A 66 -6.71 3.45 1.55
N GLN A 67 -6.14 2.92 2.59
CA GLN A 67 -5.03 3.58 3.27
C GLN A 67 -4.04 2.52 3.73
N LEU A 68 -2.79 2.92 3.83
CA LEU A 68 -1.75 2.06 4.37
C LEU A 68 -1.71 2.23 5.88
N SER A 69 -1.68 1.12 6.59
CA SER A 69 -1.55 1.17 8.04
C SER A 69 -0.57 0.10 8.48
N LEU A 70 0.02 0.32 9.64
CA LEU A 70 0.93 -0.62 10.24
C LEU A 70 0.28 -1.18 11.49
N SER A 71 0.35 -2.49 11.63
CA SER A 71 -0.11 -3.16 12.83
C SER A 71 1.08 -3.68 13.58
N ASP A 72 1.11 -3.40 14.85
CA ASP A 72 2.15 -3.94 15.70
C ASP A 72 1.71 -5.32 16.15
N THR A 73 2.42 -6.34 15.70
CA THR A 73 2.09 -7.71 16.06
C THR A 73 2.78 -8.06 17.36
N PRO A 74 2.05 -8.42 18.40
CA PRO A 74 2.72 -8.83 19.62
C PRO A 74 3.53 -10.09 19.36
N THR A 75 4.80 -10.04 19.65
CA THR A 75 5.69 -11.19 19.54
C THR A 75 6.38 -11.35 20.87
N SER A 76 6.68 -12.58 21.21
CA SER A 76 7.41 -12.84 22.44
C SER A 76 8.90 -12.50 22.26
N THR A 77 9.35 -12.37 21.04
CA THR A 77 10.76 -12.10 20.75
C THR A 77 10.88 -10.75 20.08
N PRO A 78 11.51 -9.79 20.72
CA PRO A 78 11.68 -8.48 20.06
C PRO A 78 12.55 -8.63 18.83
N ASN A 79 12.25 -7.85 17.83
CA ASN A 79 13.07 -7.80 16.63
C ASN A 79 14.29 -6.94 16.93
N PRO A 80 15.51 -7.51 16.93
CA PRO A 80 16.66 -6.74 17.33
C PRO A 80 17.02 -5.61 16.36
N GLY A 81 16.47 -5.64 15.18
CA GLY A 81 16.71 -4.58 14.22
C GLY A 81 15.75 -3.41 14.31
N LEU A 82 14.73 -3.51 15.17
CA LEU A 82 13.74 -2.45 15.30
C LEU A 82 13.87 -1.77 16.65
N PRO A 83 13.75 -0.44 16.67
CA PRO A 83 13.69 0.26 17.95
C PRO A 83 12.34 -0.01 18.62
N ASP A 84 12.31 0.24 19.91
CA ASP A 84 11.05 0.18 20.64
C ASP A 84 10.29 1.44 20.35
N LEU A 85 9.32 1.35 19.48
CA LEU A 85 8.57 2.51 19.04
C LEU A 85 7.72 3.12 20.13
N ALA A 86 7.35 2.31 21.12
CA ALA A 86 6.54 2.83 22.21
C ALA A 86 7.30 3.77 23.11
N GLU A 87 8.61 3.61 23.19
CA GLU A 87 9.44 4.46 24.01
C GLU A 87 10.03 5.64 23.28
N ARG A 88 9.96 5.62 21.96
CA ARG A 88 10.53 6.69 21.17
C ARG A 88 9.48 7.72 20.92
N SER A 89 9.45 8.68 21.76
CA SER A 89 8.39 9.63 21.68
C SER A 89 8.62 10.75 20.70
N ASP A 90 9.83 10.97 20.28
CA ASP A 90 10.09 12.18 19.55
C ASP A 90 10.92 11.97 18.35
N GLY A 91 11.08 10.96 17.90
CA GLY A 91 11.72 10.90 16.67
C GLY A 91 13.03 11.53 16.58
N ASP A 92 13.97 10.84 16.84
CA ASP A 92 15.27 11.23 16.48
C ASP A 92 15.47 11.07 15.00
N TRP A 93 14.48 11.40 14.29
CA TRP A 93 14.55 11.20 12.87
C TRP A 93 15.63 12.07 12.20
#